data_9cf109c571df04bd3ad8ba88b152e1c3
#
_entry.id   9cf109c571df04bd3ad8ba88b152e1c3
#
_cell.length_a   1.000
_cell.length_b   1.000
_cell.length_c   1.000
_cell.angle_alpha   90.00
_cell.angle_beta   90.00
_cell.angle_gamma   90.00
#
_symmetry.space_group_name_H-M   'P 1'
#
loop_
_entity.id
_entity.type
_entity.pdbx_description
1 polymer ?
#
loop_
_entity_poly.entity_id
_entity_poly.type
_entity_poly.pdbx_seq_one_letter_code
_entity_poly.pdbx_strand_id
1 'polypeptide(L)'
;TTGAAVAVSGEIADDMLMTPFSADDEKNTDFVKAYKDAYDETPNQFAADAYDCVHAIAEAIDKAGIDITADGADIAGDLAKAMRKIKIEGLTGELTWNDEGQVEKSATAYVIQDGKYIAA
;
A
#
# COMPACT_ATOMS: atom_id res chain seq x y z
N THR A 1 4.35 11.50 9.85
CA THR A 1 4.78 12.70 9.15
C THR A 1 4.16 12.76 7.76
N THR A 2 2.91 13.01 7.67
CA THR A 2 2.16 12.94 6.42
C THR A 2 1.30 14.20 6.30
N GLY A 3 0.03 14.11 6.07
CA GLY A 3 -0.83 15.26 5.82
C GLY A 3 -0.73 16.39 6.85
N ALA A 4 -0.46 16.09 8.11
CA ALA A 4 -0.30 17.13 9.14
C ALA A 4 0.97 17.96 8.94
N ALA A 5 2.09 17.34 8.53
CA ALA A 5 3.32 18.07 8.24
C ALA A 5 3.16 19.00 7.03
N VAL A 6 2.47 18.53 5.99
CA VAL A 6 2.15 19.35 4.81
C VAL A 6 1.22 20.50 5.17
N ALA A 7 0.20 20.26 5.99
CA ALA A 7 -0.74 21.30 6.41
C ALA A 7 -0.08 22.41 7.25
N VAL A 8 0.92 22.08 8.05
CA VAL A 8 1.65 23.04 8.91
C VAL A 8 2.78 23.72 8.16
N SER A 9 3.38 23.07 7.19
CA SER A 9 4.57 23.54 6.47
C SER A 9 4.31 24.06 5.06
N GLY A 10 3.09 24.38 4.72
CA GLY A 10 2.66 24.73 3.37
C GLY A 10 3.47 25.80 2.60
N GLU A 11 4.33 26.55 3.28
CA GLU A 11 5.29 27.47 2.67
C GLU A 11 6.77 27.03 2.85
N ILE A 12 7.03 25.93 3.54
CA ILE A 12 8.40 25.56 3.99
C ILE A 12 8.95 24.38 3.19
N ALA A 13 8.16 23.80 2.30
CA ALA A 13 8.44 22.46 1.90
C ALA A 13 8.92 22.33 0.46
N ASP A 14 10.19 22.58 0.27
CA ASP A 14 11.00 21.92 -0.77
C ASP A 14 11.72 20.69 -0.17
N ASP A 15 11.11 20.06 0.84
CA ASP A 15 11.68 18.88 1.51
C ASP A 15 11.32 17.60 0.78
N MET A 16 12.23 16.64 0.84
CA MET A 16 12.03 15.30 0.30
C MET A 16 11.43 14.38 1.36
N LEU A 17 10.39 13.64 1.00
CA LEU A 17 9.76 12.64 1.84
C LEU A 17 9.91 11.25 1.23
N MET A 18 10.36 10.29 2.03
CA MET A 18 10.33 8.86 1.66
C MET A 18 9.04 8.24 2.21
N THR A 19 8.15 7.85 1.31
CA THR A 19 6.89 7.20 1.66
C THR A 19 6.50 6.16 0.61
N PRO A 20 5.77 5.11 0.97
CA PRO A 20 5.34 4.12 -0.01
C PRO A 20 4.20 4.60 -0.91
N PHE A 21 3.47 5.66 -0.52
CA PHE A 21 2.27 6.10 -1.23
C PHE A 21 2.08 7.62 -1.17
N SER A 22 1.61 8.19 -2.29
CA SER A 22 1.07 9.55 -2.36
C SER A 22 -0.25 9.55 -3.13
N ALA A 23 -1.26 10.25 -2.60
CA ALA A 23 -2.53 10.47 -3.29
C ALA A 23 -2.40 11.47 -4.47
N ASP A 24 -1.30 12.20 -4.54
CA ASP A 24 -1.02 13.15 -5.62
C ASP A 24 -0.21 12.53 -6.77
N ASP A 25 0.25 11.28 -6.61
CA ASP A 25 0.96 10.54 -7.65
C ASP A 25 -0.03 10.05 -8.72
N GLU A 26 0.22 10.38 -9.98
CA GLU A 26 -0.67 10.05 -11.09
C GLU A 26 -0.94 8.55 -11.23
N LYS A 27 0.01 7.70 -10.85
CA LYS A 27 -0.16 6.23 -10.88
C LYS A 27 -1.28 5.74 -9.94
N ASN A 28 -1.63 6.53 -8.92
CA ASN A 28 -2.64 6.17 -7.91
C ASN A 28 -4.02 6.78 -8.19
N THR A 29 -4.20 7.48 -9.32
CA THR A 29 -5.41 8.26 -9.64
C THR A 29 -6.70 7.44 -9.54
N ASP A 30 -6.70 6.21 -10.07
CA ASP A 30 -7.91 5.37 -10.09
C ASP A 30 -8.32 4.94 -8.68
N PHE A 31 -7.35 4.54 -7.84
CA PHE A 31 -7.59 4.21 -6.44
C PHE A 31 -8.08 5.43 -5.65
N VAL A 32 -7.42 6.57 -5.81
CA VAL A 32 -7.79 7.82 -5.13
C VAL A 32 -9.21 8.24 -5.50
N LYS A 33 -9.57 8.14 -6.78
CA LYS A 33 -10.92 8.45 -7.24
C LYS A 33 -11.94 7.50 -6.64
N ALA A 34 -11.72 6.20 -6.71
CA ALA A 34 -12.65 5.21 -6.16
C ALA A 34 -12.84 5.37 -4.65
N TYR A 35 -11.77 5.66 -3.91
CA TYR A 35 -11.82 5.92 -2.47
C TYR A 35 -12.62 7.17 -2.15
N LYS A 36 -12.39 8.28 -2.87
CA LYS A 36 -13.16 9.52 -2.69
C LYS A 36 -14.64 9.35 -3.00
N ASP A 37 -14.95 8.61 -4.07
CA ASP A 37 -16.36 8.35 -4.45
C ASP A 37 -17.08 7.52 -3.38
N ALA A 38 -16.38 6.64 -2.66
CA ALA A 38 -16.96 5.79 -1.64
C ALA A 38 -17.05 6.44 -0.25
N TYR A 39 -16.06 7.27 0.12
CA TYR A 39 -15.89 7.73 1.50
C TYR A 39 -15.87 9.26 1.66
N ASP A 40 -15.90 10.02 0.55
CA ASP A 40 -15.79 11.49 0.52
C ASP A 40 -14.49 12.01 1.19
N GLU A 41 -13.43 11.19 1.18
CA GLU A 41 -12.13 11.50 1.78
C GLU A 41 -10.99 11.18 0.82
N THR A 42 -9.86 11.86 0.99
CA THR A 42 -8.61 11.53 0.28
C THR A 42 -7.89 10.39 1.02
N PRO A 43 -7.56 9.28 0.34
CA PRO A 43 -6.85 8.18 0.99
C PRO A 43 -5.44 8.60 1.41
N ASN A 44 -5.00 8.05 2.53
CA ASN A 44 -3.62 8.13 2.99
C ASN A 44 -2.87 6.82 2.72
N GLN A 45 -1.58 6.76 3.12
CA GLN A 45 -0.78 5.55 2.92
C GLN A 45 -1.36 4.31 3.62
N PHE A 46 -2.04 4.45 4.76
CA PHE A 46 -2.62 3.32 5.48
C PHE A 46 -3.81 2.71 4.73
N ALA A 47 -4.59 3.53 4.04
CA ALA A 47 -5.64 3.05 3.15
C ALA A 47 -5.07 2.25 1.98
N ALA A 48 -3.96 2.71 1.40
CA ALA A 48 -3.25 2.00 0.34
C ALA A 48 -2.61 0.70 0.85
N ASP A 49 -1.98 0.72 2.03
CA ASP A 49 -1.43 -0.48 2.68
C ASP A 49 -2.52 -1.54 2.93
N ALA A 50 -3.69 -1.13 3.44
CA ALA A 50 -4.81 -2.03 3.67
C ALA A 50 -5.36 -2.64 2.36
N TYR A 51 -5.45 -1.83 1.31
CA TYR A 51 -5.82 -2.29 -0.03
C TYR A 51 -4.85 -3.36 -0.53
N ASP A 52 -3.55 -3.11 -0.45
CA ASP A 52 -2.51 -4.05 -0.86
C ASP A 52 -2.56 -5.35 -0.03
N CYS A 53 -2.85 -5.27 1.28
CA CYS A 53 -3.00 -6.47 2.12
C CYS A 53 -4.12 -7.39 1.64
N VAL A 54 -5.28 -6.83 1.27
CA VAL A 54 -6.40 -7.63 0.75
C VAL A 54 -6.02 -8.30 -0.57
N HIS A 55 -5.37 -7.57 -1.46
CA HIS A 55 -4.89 -8.13 -2.75
C HIS A 55 -3.84 -9.21 -2.56
N ALA A 56 -2.89 -9.03 -1.64
CA ALA A 56 -1.87 -10.02 -1.34
C ALA A 56 -2.47 -11.34 -0.82
N ILE A 57 -3.44 -11.25 0.09
CA ILE A 57 -4.15 -12.42 0.63
C ILE A 57 -4.93 -13.13 -0.48
N ALA A 58 -5.66 -12.39 -1.30
CA ALA A 58 -6.43 -12.96 -2.41
C ALA A 58 -5.51 -13.67 -3.42
N GLU A 59 -4.39 -13.06 -3.79
CA GLU A 59 -3.39 -13.64 -4.69
C GLU A 59 -2.77 -14.93 -4.11
N ALA A 60 -2.47 -14.95 -2.81
CA ALA A 60 -1.91 -16.11 -2.15
C ALA A 60 -2.91 -17.28 -2.10
N ILE A 61 -4.19 -16.98 -1.85
CA ILE A 61 -5.28 -17.95 -1.86
C ILE A 61 -5.43 -18.57 -3.24
N ASP A 62 -5.50 -17.72 -4.27
CA ASP A 62 -5.69 -18.16 -5.66
C ASP A 62 -4.52 -19.03 -6.14
N LYS A 63 -3.28 -18.55 -5.98
CA LYS A 63 -2.08 -19.28 -6.41
C LYS A 63 -1.85 -20.61 -5.68
N ALA A 64 -2.22 -20.69 -4.42
CA ALA A 64 -2.06 -21.91 -3.63
C ALA A 64 -3.28 -22.87 -3.72
N GLY A 65 -4.38 -22.41 -4.34
CA GLY A 65 -5.62 -23.18 -4.42
C GLY A 65 -6.23 -23.48 -3.04
N ILE A 66 -6.15 -22.50 -2.12
CA ILE A 66 -6.66 -22.67 -0.75
C ILE A 66 -8.19 -22.67 -0.76
N ASP A 67 -8.79 -23.67 -0.12
CA ASP A 67 -10.24 -23.74 0.07
C ASP A 67 -10.66 -22.77 1.18
N ILE A 68 -11.21 -21.62 0.77
CA ILE A 68 -11.68 -20.55 1.68
C ILE A 68 -12.92 -20.95 2.50
N THR A 69 -13.55 -22.11 2.24
CA THR A 69 -14.67 -22.61 3.03
C THR A 69 -14.22 -23.43 4.24
N ALA A 70 -12.95 -23.80 4.31
CA ALA A 70 -12.34 -24.47 5.43
C ALA A 70 -12.19 -23.55 6.65
N ASP A 71 -11.99 -24.14 7.83
CA ASP A 71 -11.75 -23.36 9.05
C ASP A 71 -10.46 -22.52 8.91
N GLY A 72 -10.51 -21.28 9.36
CA GLY A 72 -9.38 -20.36 9.28
C GLY A 72 -8.10 -20.89 9.97
N ALA A 73 -8.24 -21.67 11.03
CA ALA A 73 -7.12 -22.30 11.70
C ALA A 73 -6.42 -23.35 10.82
N ASP A 74 -7.20 -24.07 10.00
CA ASP A 74 -6.67 -25.13 9.12
C ASP A 74 -5.90 -24.52 7.93
N ILE A 75 -6.33 -23.37 7.42
CA ILE A 75 -5.73 -22.74 6.25
C ILE A 75 -4.58 -21.79 6.58
N ALA A 76 -4.47 -21.31 7.83
CA ALA A 76 -3.50 -20.26 8.22
C ALA A 76 -2.04 -20.63 7.88
N GLY A 77 -1.67 -21.90 8.12
CA GLY A 77 -0.31 -22.37 7.83
C GLY A 77 0.01 -22.42 6.34
N ASP A 78 -0.94 -22.80 5.51
CA ASP A 78 -0.76 -22.86 4.06
C ASP A 78 -0.82 -21.48 3.43
N LEU A 79 -1.66 -20.59 3.95
CA LEU A 79 -1.69 -19.19 3.56
C LEU A 79 -0.35 -18.50 3.87
N ALA A 80 0.21 -18.70 5.06
CA ALA A 80 1.52 -18.14 5.43
C ALA A 80 2.66 -18.64 4.53
N LYS A 81 2.62 -19.91 4.11
CA LYS A 81 3.58 -20.45 3.13
C LYS A 81 3.38 -19.85 1.73
N ALA A 82 2.12 -19.66 1.32
CA ALA A 82 1.78 -19.07 0.03
C ALA A 82 2.23 -17.60 -0.04
N MET A 83 2.00 -16.82 1.02
CA MET A 83 2.42 -15.42 1.12
C MET A 83 3.92 -15.22 0.87
N ARG A 84 4.77 -16.14 1.35
CA ARG A 84 6.24 -16.06 1.10
C ARG A 84 6.65 -16.37 -0.34
N LYS A 85 5.74 -16.82 -1.18
CA LYS A 85 6.02 -17.21 -2.58
C LYS A 85 5.39 -16.28 -3.60
N ILE A 86 4.57 -15.35 -3.17
CA ILE A 86 3.97 -14.37 -4.05
C ILE A 86 4.82 -13.12 -4.14
N LYS A 87 4.61 -12.42 -5.23
CA LYS A 87 5.09 -11.07 -5.49
C LYS A 87 3.93 -10.31 -6.10
N ILE A 88 3.61 -9.17 -5.55
CA ILE A 88 2.56 -8.30 -6.07
C ILE A 88 3.09 -6.90 -6.36
N GLU A 89 2.53 -6.30 -7.40
CA GLU A 89 2.69 -4.88 -7.70
C GLU A 89 1.50 -4.14 -7.07
N GLY A 90 1.73 -3.60 -5.88
CA GLY A 90 0.71 -2.89 -5.11
C GLY A 90 0.73 -1.39 -5.33
N LEU A 91 -0.22 -0.69 -4.71
CA LEU A 91 -0.25 0.77 -4.65
C LEU A 91 0.96 1.34 -3.90
N THR A 92 1.47 0.58 -2.93
CA THR A 92 2.61 0.97 -2.09
C THR A 92 3.95 0.45 -2.61
N GLY A 93 3.98 -0.09 -3.82
CA GLY A 93 5.16 -0.61 -4.51
C GLY A 93 5.12 -2.12 -4.71
N GLU A 94 6.25 -2.66 -5.13
CA GLU A 94 6.45 -4.11 -5.23
C GLU A 94 6.57 -4.70 -3.82
N LEU A 95 5.75 -5.72 -3.53
CA LEU A 95 5.74 -6.40 -2.24
C LEU A 95 6.15 -7.86 -2.39
N THR A 96 7.13 -8.26 -1.60
CA THR A 96 7.54 -9.65 -1.38
C THR A 96 7.64 -9.90 0.13
N TRP A 97 7.74 -11.17 0.53
CA TRP A 97 7.85 -11.55 1.95
C TRP A 97 9.04 -12.48 2.15
N ASN A 98 9.85 -12.18 3.17
CA ASN A 98 10.98 -13.01 3.55
C ASN A 98 10.53 -14.27 4.35
N ASP A 99 11.50 -15.09 4.73
CA ASP A 99 11.24 -16.35 5.45
C ASP A 99 10.64 -16.12 6.85
N GLU A 100 10.90 -14.96 7.46
CA GLU A 100 10.33 -14.55 8.74
C GLU A 100 8.90 -13.99 8.59
N GLY A 101 8.40 -13.83 7.35
CA GLY A 101 7.08 -13.30 7.06
C GLY A 101 7.01 -11.76 7.08
N GLN A 102 8.15 -11.09 7.07
CA GLN A 102 8.23 -9.64 6.96
C GLN A 102 8.09 -9.22 5.50
N VAL A 103 7.33 -8.14 5.27
CA VAL A 103 7.21 -7.55 3.94
C VAL A 103 8.50 -6.83 3.56
N GLU A 104 8.97 -7.06 2.35
CA GLU A 104 10.05 -6.32 1.71
C GLU A 104 9.44 -5.41 0.65
N LYS A 105 9.56 -4.12 0.83
CA LYS A 105 9.14 -3.10 -0.15
C LYS A 105 10.02 -1.87 -0.08
N SER A 106 10.17 -1.19 -1.23
CA SER A 106 10.92 0.05 -1.32
C SER A 106 10.02 1.25 -1.06
N ALA A 107 10.54 2.26 -0.38
CA ALA A 107 9.90 3.56 -0.31
C ALA A 107 10.18 4.36 -1.60
N THR A 108 9.23 5.19 -2.00
CA THR A 108 9.38 6.14 -3.10
C THR A 108 9.75 7.51 -2.54
N ALA A 109 10.64 8.21 -3.24
CA ALA A 109 10.99 9.58 -2.90
C ALA A 109 9.95 10.54 -3.50
N TYR A 110 9.45 11.45 -2.68
CA TYR A 110 8.55 12.52 -3.09
C TYR A 110 9.12 13.88 -2.67
N VAL A 111 8.95 14.87 -3.51
CA VAL A 111 9.22 16.28 -3.20
C VAL A 111 7.91 16.94 -2.79
N ILE A 112 7.94 17.74 -1.75
CA ILE A 112 6.77 18.49 -1.31
C ILE A 112 6.77 19.84 -2.05
N GLN A 113 5.80 20.04 -2.94
CA GLN A 113 5.61 21.28 -3.70
C GLN A 113 4.15 21.71 -3.59
N ASP A 114 3.92 22.96 -3.23
CA ASP A 114 2.57 23.55 -3.11
C ASP A 114 1.62 22.69 -2.25
N GLY A 115 2.13 22.06 -1.19
CA GLY A 115 1.36 21.20 -0.30
C GLY A 115 1.03 19.82 -0.86
N LYS A 116 1.65 19.40 -1.98
CA LYS A 116 1.47 18.10 -2.61
C LYS A 116 2.74 17.26 -2.57
N TYR A 117 2.60 15.95 -2.56
CA TYR A 117 3.70 15.00 -2.68
C TYR A 117 3.87 14.59 -4.15
N ILE A 118 4.82 15.19 -4.83
CA ILE A 118 5.13 14.93 -6.23
C ILE A 118 6.28 13.93 -6.31
N ALA A 119 6.18 12.91 -7.15
CA ALA A 119 7.26 11.94 -7.34
C ALA A 119 8.55 12.63 -7.77
N ALA A 120 9.68 12.29 -7.13
CA ALA A 120 10.97 12.89 -7.38
C ALA A 120 11.65 12.33 -8.65
#